data_ffac623892a0e506d64a33aa0d95fe49
#
_entry.id   ffac623892a0e506d64a33aa0d95fe49
#
_cell.length_a   1.000
_cell.length_b   1.000
_cell.length_c   1.000
_cell.angle_alpha   90.00
_cell.angle_beta   90.00
_cell.angle_gamma   90.00
#
_symmetry.space_group_name_H-M   'P 1'
#
loop_
_entity.id
_entity.type
_entity.pdbx_description
1 polymer ?
#
loop_
_entity_poly.entity_id
_entity_poly.type
_entity_poly.pdbx_seq_one_letter_code
_entity_poly.pdbx_strand_id
1 'polypeptide(L)'
;MLFDYRDTVPLSGMPPVSAEEMGDFLRRYIAEGWRLLALFGLPQSSEKNAPAGLCCVLAQDSSHYLAALRTAPLQSYASMTPAAPQAHLFEREIFEQWGIEPVGHPWLKSVRRI
;
A
#
# COMPACT_ATOMS: atom_id res chain seq x y z
N MET A 1 12.08 -1.75 2.18
CA MET A 1 13.30 -1.20 1.64
C MET A 1 13.42 0.27 1.97
N LEU A 2 14.53 0.68 2.55
CA LEU A 2 14.78 2.07 2.92
C LEU A 2 15.67 2.74 1.89
N PHE A 3 15.37 3.99 1.57
CA PHE A 3 16.22 4.72 0.64
C PHE A 3 16.04 6.23 0.86
N ASP A 4 17.03 7.00 0.40
CA ASP A 4 17.01 8.45 0.51
C ASP A 4 16.03 9.04 -0.52
N TYR A 5 15.44 10.19 -0.22
CA TYR A 5 14.50 10.86 -1.12
C TYR A 5 15.08 11.07 -2.52
N ARG A 6 16.39 11.25 -2.59
CA ARG A 6 17.05 11.57 -3.85
C ARG A 6 17.40 10.35 -4.69
N ASP A 7 17.28 9.17 -4.12
CA ASP A 7 17.62 7.95 -4.83
C ASP A 7 16.47 7.52 -5.74
N THR A 8 16.83 6.91 -6.86
CA THR A 8 15.87 6.27 -7.74
C THR A 8 15.91 4.78 -7.46
N VAL A 9 14.77 4.21 -7.05
CA VAL A 9 14.71 2.80 -6.71
C VAL A 9 13.72 2.10 -7.62
N PRO A 10 14.16 1.15 -8.44
CA PRO A 10 13.23 0.42 -9.30
C PRO A 10 12.33 -0.49 -8.46
N LEU A 11 11.03 -0.38 -8.69
CA LEU A 11 10.07 -1.19 -7.95
C LEU A 11 10.28 -2.68 -8.22
N SER A 12 10.70 -3.03 -9.42
CA SER A 12 10.94 -4.43 -9.77
C SER A 12 12.09 -5.04 -8.98
N GLY A 13 12.94 -4.21 -8.38
CA GLY A 13 14.05 -4.70 -7.57
C GLY A 13 13.68 -5.01 -6.14
N MET A 14 12.46 -4.71 -5.72
CA MET A 14 12.02 -4.97 -4.36
C MET A 14 11.38 -6.35 -4.28
N PRO A 15 11.83 -7.23 -3.36
CA PRO A 15 11.18 -8.52 -3.20
C PRO A 15 9.77 -8.35 -2.66
N PRO A 16 8.82 -9.18 -3.10
CA PRO A 16 7.45 -9.07 -2.59
C PRO A 16 7.34 -9.61 -1.17
N VAL A 17 6.46 -8.99 -0.38
CA VAL A 17 6.12 -9.48 0.95
C VAL A 17 4.64 -9.82 0.96
N SER A 18 4.17 -10.50 2.00
CA SER A 18 2.74 -10.78 2.12
C SER A 18 2.00 -9.52 2.53
N ALA A 19 0.69 -9.49 2.28
CA ALA A 19 -0.13 -8.36 2.72
C ALA A 19 -0.12 -8.24 4.23
N GLU A 20 -0.06 -9.36 4.94
CA GLU A 20 0.01 -9.36 6.39
C GLU A 20 1.31 -8.71 6.88
N GLU A 21 2.42 -9.04 6.25
CA GLU A 21 3.70 -8.42 6.58
C GLU A 21 3.68 -6.93 6.29
N MET A 22 3.05 -6.54 5.19
CA MET A 22 2.93 -5.12 4.85
C MET A 22 2.11 -4.38 5.90
N GLY A 23 1.01 -4.98 6.37
CA GLY A 23 0.20 -4.38 7.42
C GLY A 23 0.97 -4.19 8.72
N ASP A 24 1.75 -5.19 9.11
CA ASP A 24 2.58 -5.09 10.31
C ASP A 24 3.64 -4.01 10.17
N PHE A 25 4.25 -3.93 8.99
CA PHE A 25 5.23 -2.91 8.69
C PHE A 25 4.62 -1.52 8.80
N LEU A 26 3.44 -1.31 8.21
CA LEU A 26 2.76 -0.03 8.30
C LEU A 26 2.47 0.36 9.74
N ARG A 27 1.94 -0.58 10.51
CA ARG A 27 1.59 -0.31 11.90
C ARG A 27 2.81 0.13 12.69
N ARG A 28 3.93 -0.60 12.51
CA ARG A 28 5.14 -0.29 13.25
C ARG A 28 5.74 1.05 12.84
N TYR A 29 5.82 1.31 11.54
CA TYR A 29 6.45 2.54 11.07
C TYR A 29 5.62 3.77 11.43
N ILE A 30 4.30 3.67 11.34
CA ILE A 30 3.45 4.81 11.73
C ILE A 30 3.56 5.07 13.23
N ALA A 31 3.68 4.01 14.05
CA ALA A 31 3.88 4.17 15.48
C ALA A 31 5.21 4.86 15.78
N GLU A 32 6.19 4.72 14.91
CA GLU A 32 7.50 5.36 15.05
C GLU A 32 7.53 6.77 14.45
N GLY A 33 6.41 7.27 13.95
CA GLY A 33 6.33 8.62 13.45
C GLY A 33 6.51 8.78 11.95
N TRP A 34 6.57 7.67 11.20
CA TRP A 34 6.64 7.76 9.75
C TRP A 34 5.28 8.13 9.19
N ARG A 35 5.28 8.75 8.03
CA ARG A 35 4.08 9.24 7.37
C ARG A 35 3.81 8.39 6.12
N LEU A 36 2.56 7.95 5.95
CA LEU A 36 2.20 7.19 4.76
C LEU A 36 2.03 8.16 3.59
N LEU A 37 2.91 8.03 2.61
CA LEU A 37 2.85 8.87 1.41
C LEU A 37 1.89 8.32 0.38
N ALA A 38 1.88 7.00 0.19
CA ALA A 38 1.06 6.40 -0.83
C ALA A 38 0.84 4.92 -0.55
N LEU A 39 -0.31 4.44 -0.96
CA LEU A 39 -0.65 3.02 -0.97
C LEU A 39 -1.45 2.83 -2.24
N PHE A 40 -0.97 2.00 -3.15
CA PHE A 40 -1.58 1.90 -4.47
C PHE A 40 -1.42 0.50 -5.05
N GLY A 41 -2.21 0.21 -6.08
CA GLY A 41 -2.10 -1.04 -6.81
C GLY A 41 -0.93 -0.98 -7.77
N LEU A 42 -0.18 -2.09 -7.85
CA LEU A 42 1.00 -2.19 -8.70
C LEU A 42 0.81 -3.36 -9.66
N PRO A 43 0.54 -3.10 -10.95
CA PRO A 43 0.30 -4.20 -11.89
C PRO A 43 1.59 -4.96 -12.20
N GLN A 44 1.46 -6.25 -12.46
CA GLN A 44 2.58 -7.09 -12.82
C GLN A 44 3.16 -6.72 -14.18
N SER A 45 2.31 -6.26 -15.09
CA SER A 45 2.73 -5.90 -16.43
C SER A 45 1.87 -4.75 -16.92
N SER A 46 2.23 -4.21 -18.09
CA SER A 46 1.46 -3.12 -18.68
C SER A 46 0.24 -3.62 -19.46
N GLU A 47 0.00 -4.92 -19.47
CA GLU A 47 -1.14 -5.47 -20.19
C GLU A 47 -2.43 -5.06 -19.51
N LYS A 48 -3.48 -4.89 -20.33
CA LYS A 48 -4.81 -4.60 -19.83
C LYS A 48 -5.28 -5.75 -18.95
N ASN A 49 -5.87 -5.42 -17.81
CA ASN A 49 -6.40 -6.40 -16.86
C ASN A 49 -5.31 -7.27 -16.23
N ALA A 50 -4.06 -6.81 -16.26
CA ALA A 50 -3.00 -7.53 -15.57
C ALA A 50 -3.29 -7.57 -14.07
N PRO A 51 -2.98 -8.69 -13.39
CA PRO A 51 -3.16 -8.75 -11.95
C PRO A 51 -2.25 -7.73 -11.25
N ALA A 52 -2.72 -7.21 -10.13
CA ALA A 52 -1.99 -6.19 -9.41
C ALA A 52 -1.79 -6.60 -7.95
N GLY A 53 -0.66 -6.22 -7.39
CA GLY A 53 -0.41 -6.30 -5.97
C GLY A 53 -0.53 -4.92 -5.34
N LEU A 54 -0.03 -4.78 -4.13
CA LEU A 54 -0.04 -3.51 -3.42
C LEU A 54 1.39 -2.99 -3.32
N CYS A 55 1.50 -1.67 -3.26
CA CYS A 55 2.77 -1.02 -2.97
C CYS A 55 2.49 0.10 -1.98
N CYS A 56 3.30 0.19 -0.93
CA CYS A 56 3.19 1.28 0.03
C CYS A 56 4.51 2.02 0.13
N VAL A 57 4.43 3.33 0.38
CA VAL A 57 5.60 4.18 0.54
C VAL A 57 5.37 5.05 1.77
N LEU A 58 6.34 5.03 2.67
CA LEU A 58 6.31 5.87 3.87
C LEU A 58 7.52 6.76 3.89
N ALA A 59 7.41 7.86 4.62
CA ALA A 59 8.48 8.84 4.72
C ALA A 59 8.78 9.19 6.17
N GLN A 60 10.07 9.35 6.47
CA GLN A 60 10.51 9.93 7.72
C GLN A 60 11.16 11.26 7.39
N ASP A 61 10.44 12.34 7.66
CA ASP A 61 10.86 13.66 7.19
C ASP A 61 12.16 14.14 7.85
N SER A 62 12.39 13.77 9.11
CA SER A 62 13.57 14.22 9.82
C SER A 62 14.87 13.66 9.26
N SER A 63 14.83 12.48 8.68
CA SER A 63 16.03 11.82 8.14
C SER A 63 16.10 11.86 6.63
N HIS A 64 15.04 12.31 5.96
CA HIS A 64 14.94 12.32 4.50
C HIS A 64 14.98 10.91 3.90
N TYR A 65 14.49 9.92 4.63
CA TYR A 65 14.42 8.56 4.12
C TYR A 65 12.99 8.18 3.76
N LEU A 66 12.91 7.30 2.77
CA LEU A 66 11.66 6.66 2.38
C LEU A 66 11.76 5.17 2.65
N ALA A 67 10.63 4.56 2.93
CA ALA A 67 10.54 3.11 3.07
C ALA A 67 9.45 2.64 2.12
N ALA A 68 9.70 1.55 1.42
CA ALA A 68 8.73 1.03 0.46
C ALA A 68 8.68 -0.48 0.54
N LEU A 69 7.47 -1.02 0.36
CA LEU A 69 7.24 -2.47 0.27
C LEU A 69 6.22 -2.72 -0.81
N ARG A 70 6.27 -3.90 -1.41
CA ARG A 70 5.27 -4.32 -2.37
C ARG A 70 4.87 -5.77 -2.12
N THR A 71 3.68 -6.13 -2.60
CA THR A 71 3.22 -7.52 -2.53
C THR A 71 3.16 -8.10 -3.93
N ALA A 72 3.10 -9.44 -4.00
CA ALA A 72 2.71 -10.12 -5.23
C ALA A 72 1.23 -9.83 -5.50
N PRO A 73 0.74 -10.09 -6.72
CA PRO A 73 -0.68 -9.86 -7.02
C PRO A 73 -1.60 -10.60 -6.06
N LEU A 74 -2.72 -9.95 -5.69
CA LEU A 74 -3.70 -10.52 -4.78
C LEU A 74 -5.09 -9.98 -5.11
N GLN A 75 -6.13 -10.62 -4.57
CA GLN A 75 -7.51 -10.22 -4.82
C GLN A 75 -8.14 -9.58 -3.60
N SER A 76 -7.63 -9.86 -2.42
CA SER A 76 -8.13 -9.29 -1.19
C SER A 76 -7.05 -9.35 -0.13
N TYR A 77 -7.25 -8.57 0.91
CA TYR A 77 -6.33 -8.53 2.05
C TYR A 77 -7.07 -7.91 3.24
N ALA A 78 -6.56 -8.11 4.44
CA ALA A 78 -7.17 -7.47 5.61
C ALA A 78 -6.92 -5.97 5.55
N SER A 79 -7.97 -5.16 5.68
CA SER A 79 -7.85 -3.71 5.59
C SER A 79 -6.81 -3.18 6.55
N MET A 80 -6.02 -2.23 6.09
CA MET A 80 -4.98 -1.60 6.89
C MET A 80 -5.48 -0.34 7.60
N THR A 81 -6.69 0.12 7.27
CA THR A 81 -7.26 1.33 7.84
C THR A 81 -7.41 1.28 9.36
N PRO A 82 -7.85 0.17 9.98
CA PRO A 82 -7.97 0.15 11.43
C PRO A 82 -6.67 0.39 12.16
N ALA A 83 -5.55 -0.09 11.62
CA ALA A 83 -4.24 0.12 12.23
C ALA A 83 -3.59 1.40 11.76
N ALA A 84 -3.93 1.85 10.57
CA ALA A 84 -3.34 3.04 9.94
C ALA A 84 -4.44 3.85 9.27
N PRO A 85 -5.16 4.69 10.01
CA PRO A 85 -6.30 5.43 9.43
C PRO A 85 -5.97 6.22 8.18
N GLN A 86 -4.70 6.60 8.01
CA GLN A 86 -4.26 7.31 6.82
C GLN A 86 -4.48 6.51 5.54
N ALA A 87 -4.64 5.20 5.65
CA ALA A 87 -4.77 4.33 4.48
C ALA A 87 -6.17 4.31 3.89
N HIS A 88 -7.17 4.87 4.57
CA HIS A 88 -8.56 4.60 4.21
C HIS A 88 -8.93 5.08 2.81
N LEU A 89 -8.51 6.27 2.40
CA LEU A 89 -8.82 6.75 1.05
C LEU A 89 -8.02 5.99 -0.01
N PHE A 90 -6.77 5.65 0.30
CA PHE A 90 -5.98 4.85 -0.62
C PHE A 90 -6.62 3.50 -0.87
N GLU A 91 -7.13 2.86 0.19
CA GLU A 91 -7.74 1.54 0.03
C GLU A 91 -9.02 1.60 -0.79
N ARG A 92 -9.81 2.65 -0.63
CA ARG A 92 -11.00 2.82 -1.46
C ARG A 92 -10.63 2.94 -2.92
N GLU A 93 -9.59 3.70 -3.22
CA GLU A 93 -9.15 3.90 -4.59
C GLU A 93 -8.61 2.61 -5.20
N ILE A 94 -7.88 1.84 -4.42
CA ILE A 94 -7.38 0.54 -4.87
C ILE A 94 -8.54 -0.39 -5.24
N PHE A 95 -9.58 -0.42 -4.41
CA PHE A 95 -10.73 -1.25 -4.69
C PHE A 95 -11.43 -0.81 -5.97
N GLU A 96 -11.63 0.49 -6.14
CA GLU A 96 -12.33 1.01 -7.30
C GLU A 96 -11.56 0.81 -8.58
N GLN A 97 -10.24 0.92 -8.50
CA GLN A 97 -9.40 0.85 -9.70
C GLN A 97 -9.02 -0.58 -10.06
N TRP A 98 -8.76 -1.42 -9.08
CA TRP A 98 -8.21 -2.76 -9.31
C TRP A 98 -9.11 -3.89 -8.86
N GLY A 99 -10.16 -3.60 -8.11
CA GLY A 99 -11.03 -4.63 -7.56
C GLY A 99 -10.39 -5.43 -6.42
N ILE A 100 -9.27 -4.97 -5.87
CA ILE A 100 -8.63 -5.62 -4.74
C ILE A 100 -9.37 -5.21 -3.48
N GLU A 101 -9.98 -6.17 -2.79
CA GLU A 101 -10.86 -5.86 -1.68
C GLU A 101 -10.13 -5.75 -0.35
N PRO A 102 -10.20 -4.58 0.32
CA PRO A 102 -9.69 -4.44 1.70
C PRO A 102 -10.77 -4.93 2.67
N VAL A 103 -10.66 -6.17 3.09
CA VAL A 103 -11.65 -6.82 3.95
C VAL A 103 -11.69 -6.12 5.30
N GLY A 104 -12.90 -5.70 5.71
CA GLY A 104 -13.06 -5.00 6.97
C GLY A 104 -12.88 -3.50 6.89
N HIS A 105 -12.79 -2.94 5.68
CA HIS A 105 -12.66 -1.50 5.51
C HIS A 105 -13.94 -0.82 5.98
N PRO A 106 -13.84 0.17 6.89
CA PRO A 106 -15.03 0.75 7.52
C PRO A 106 -15.95 1.52 6.58
N TRP A 107 -15.40 2.07 5.48
CA TRP A 107 -16.17 2.96 4.61
C TRP A 107 -16.46 2.38 3.24
N LEU A 108 -16.04 1.13 2.99
CA LEU A 108 -16.09 0.61 1.63
C LEU A 108 -17.53 0.52 1.10
N LYS A 109 -18.44 0.04 1.92
CA LYS A 109 -19.81 -0.13 1.48
C LYS A 109 -20.50 1.19 1.21
N SER A 110 -20.22 2.21 1.99
CA SER A 110 -20.94 3.47 1.87
C SER A 110 -20.53 4.25 0.63
N VAL A 111 -19.39 3.92 0.01
CA VAL A 111 -18.99 4.63 -1.21
C VAL A 111 -19.42 3.91 -2.46
N ARG A 112 -19.85 2.68 -2.33
CA ARG A 112 -20.30 1.98 -3.49
C ARG A 112 -21.66 2.45 -3.83
N ARG A 113 -21.84 3.03 -4.85
CA ARG A 113 -23.04 3.49 -5.12
C ARG A 113 -23.33 3.20 -6.41
N ILE A 114 -24.04 2.99 -6.77
CA ILE A 114 -24.38 2.65 -7.92
C ILE A 114 -24.88 3.20 -8.77
#